data_540311bc547457e603054af407796881
#
_entry.id   540311bc547457e603054af407796881
#
_cell.length_a   1.000
_cell.length_b   1.000
_cell.length_c   1.000
_cell.angle_alpha   90.00
_cell.angle_beta   90.00
_cell.angle_gamma   90.00
#
_symmetry.space_group_name_H-M   'P 1'
#
loop_
_entity.id
_entity.type
_entity.pdbx_description
1 polymer ?
#
loop_
_entity_poly.entity_id
_entity_poly.type
_entity_poly.pdbx_seq_one_letter_code
_entity_poly.pdbx_strand_id
1 'polypeptide(L)'
;MVNKMISENALKLKEYLERLTNGENLETVRADFVSDFKNASYNDVLIAEEELIRNGIMEDKMERLCEIHSALFHDDLNNYINVDEFEYIKNDPIEIMMIENNEIEERIDYYLDTGLFTGAKDLLNDVKVHYTKKGDLIYPLLKTKYGFEGPARVMWNKDNEIKERINKLKDYSTKEDDELIRILKEIKEMIYRENNILFPNCL
;
A
#
# COMPACT_ATOMS: atom_id res chain seq x y z
N MET A 1 -18.39 -11.48 27.01
CA MET A 1 -17.41 -10.65 26.30
C MET A 1 -16.04 -11.19 26.65
N VAL A 2 -15.41 -11.92 25.75
CA VAL A 2 -14.04 -12.42 25.97
C VAL A 2 -13.13 -11.22 25.72
N ASN A 3 -12.48 -10.73 26.77
CA ASN A 3 -11.43 -9.73 26.67
C ASN A 3 -10.26 -10.41 25.95
N LYS A 4 -10.19 -10.31 24.63
CA LYS A 4 -9.08 -10.85 23.85
C LYS A 4 -7.87 -9.99 24.19
N MET A 5 -6.85 -10.57 24.81
CA MET A 5 -5.60 -9.85 25.09
C MET A 5 -5.03 -9.39 23.76
N ILE A 6 -4.73 -8.10 23.69
CA ILE A 6 -4.08 -7.49 22.52
C ILE A 6 -2.65 -8.04 22.44
N SER A 7 -2.19 -8.38 21.25
CA SER A 7 -0.83 -8.89 21.06
C SER A 7 0.24 -7.83 21.38
N GLU A 8 1.46 -8.26 21.67
CA GLU A 8 2.57 -7.35 21.94
C GLU A 8 2.87 -6.46 20.72
N ASN A 9 2.81 -7.01 19.52
CA ASN A 9 3.00 -6.27 18.29
C ASN A 9 1.90 -5.23 18.08
N ALA A 10 0.64 -5.56 18.34
CA ALA A 10 -0.45 -4.62 18.26
C ALA A 10 -0.34 -3.48 19.29
N LEU A 11 0.16 -3.76 20.49
CA LEU A 11 0.43 -2.74 21.49
C LEU A 11 1.54 -1.79 21.05
N LYS A 12 2.63 -2.31 20.49
CA LYS A 12 3.72 -1.50 19.92
C LYS A 12 3.25 -0.64 18.76
N LEU A 13 2.48 -1.21 17.82
CA LEU A 13 1.91 -0.44 16.71
C LEU A 13 1.01 0.70 17.19
N LYS A 14 0.21 0.45 18.23
CA LYS A 14 -0.61 1.49 18.86
C LYS A 14 0.23 2.61 19.44
N GLU A 15 1.36 2.30 20.09
CA GLU A 15 2.28 3.30 20.62
C GLU A 15 2.84 4.19 19.52
N TYR A 16 3.26 3.63 18.39
CA TYR A 16 3.73 4.41 17.23
C TYR A 16 2.65 5.32 16.66
N LEU A 17 1.40 4.85 16.57
CA LEU A 17 0.26 5.67 16.16
C LEU A 17 0.03 6.85 17.12
N GLU A 18 0.13 6.61 18.42
CA GLU A 18 -0.02 7.65 19.44
C GLU A 18 1.10 8.70 19.34
N ARG A 19 2.35 8.26 19.12
CA ARG A 19 3.49 9.17 18.92
C ARG A 19 3.27 10.09 17.71
N LEU A 20 2.83 9.53 16.58
CA LEU A 20 2.51 10.33 15.38
C LEU A 20 1.33 11.28 15.59
N THR A 21 0.28 10.81 16.29
CA THR A 21 -0.88 11.62 16.59
C THR A 21 -0.52 12.81 17.49
N ASN A 22 0.46 12.62 18.38
CA ASN A 22 0.99 13.67 19.25
C ASN A 22 1.98 14.61 18.53
N GLY A 23 2.22 14.40 17.23
CA GLY A 23 3.04 15.29 16.40
C GLY A 23 4.54 15.02 16.49
N GLU A 24 4.95 13.84 16.96
CA GLU A 24 6.35 13.45 16.92
C GLU A 24 6.85 13.36 15.47
N ASN A 25 8.14 13.63 15.26
CA ASN A 25 8.74 13.64 13.92
C ASN A 25 8.64 12.25 13.26
N LEU A 26 8.11 12.21 12.04
CA LEU A 26 7.87 10.98 11.27
C LEU A 26 9.14 10.16 11.10
N GLU A 27 10.28 10.78 10.78
CA GLU A 27 11.54 10.07 10.55
C GLU A 27 12.09 9.44 11.84
N THR A 28 11.89 10.09 13.00
CA THR A 28 12.26 9.52 14.29
C THR A 28 11.41 8.30 14.61
N VAL A 29 10.09 8.42 14.47
CA VAL A 29 9.15 7.31 14.72
C VAL A 29 9.43 6.15 13.78
N ARG A 30 9.73 6.44 12.52
CA ARG A 30 10.12 5.46 11.50
C ARG A 30 11.38 4.70 11.90
N ALA A 31 12.44 5.38 12.30
CA ALA A 31 13.70 4.75 12.69
C ALA A 31 13.51 3.78 13.87
N ASP A 32 12.72 4.17 14.87
CA ASP A 32 12.40 3.33 16.00
C ASP A 32 11.55 2.13 15.61
N PHE A 33 10.56 2.35 14.75
CA PHE A 33 9.70 1.28 14.22
C PHE A 33 10.54 0.24 13.45
N VAL A 34 11.43 0.69 12.55
CA VAL A 34 12.34 -0.20 11.81
C VAL A 34 13.19 -1.02 12.77
N SER A 35 13.71 -0.41 13.83
CA SER A 35 14.52 -1.10 14.84
C SER A 35 13.74 -2.18 15.58
N ASP A 36 12.48 -1.89 15.97
CA ASP A 36 11.65 -2.79 16.77
C ASP A 36 11.06 -3.94 15.95
N PHE A 37 10.72 -3.68 14.68
CA PHE A 37 10.05 -4.64 13.79
C PHE A 37 10.96 -5.26 12.72
N LYS A 38 12.29 -5.05 12.78
CA LYS A 38 13.25 -5.56 11.78
C LYS A 38 13.20 -7.07 11.51
N ASN A 39 12.65 -7.87 12.45
CA ASN A 39 12.49 -9.31 12.33
C ASN A 39 11.01 -9.73 12.20
N ALA A 40 10.08 -8.77 12.11
CA ALA A 40 8.68 -9.07 11.92
C ALA A 40 8.42 -9.37 10.45
N SER A 41 7.60 -10.38 10.19
CA SER A 41 7.08 -10.62 8.85
C SER A 41 5.96 -9.61 8.52
N TYR A 42 5.70 -9.41 7.23
CA TYR A 42 4.54 -8.62 6.80
C TYR A 42 3.22 -9.11 7.39
N ASN A 43 3.09 -10.45 7.48
CA ASN A 43 1.90 -11.08 8.04
C ASN A 43 1.72 -10.70 9.51
N ASP A 44 2.80 -10.60 10.30
CA ASP A 44 2.73 -10.18 11.71
C ASP A 44 2.22 -8.75 11.84
N VAL A 45 2.64 -7.87 10.93
CA VAL A 45 2.19 -6.48 10.89
C VAL A 45 0.70 -6.40 10.51
N LEU A 46 0.27 -7.12 9.47
CA LEU A 46 -1.15 -7.17 9.07
C LEU A 46 -2.06 -7.72 10.16
N ILE A 47 -1.62 -8.78 10.86
CA ILE A 47 -2.37 -9.33 12.00
C ILE A 47 -2.51 -8.29 13.11
N ALA A 48 -1.43 -7.57 13.42
CA ALA A 48 -1.44 -6.54 14.45
C ALA A 48 -2.33 -5.35 14.06
N GLU A 49 -2.31 -4.92 12.80
CA GLU A 49 -3.21 -3.88 12.27
C GLU A 49 -4.68 -4.28 12.34
N GLU A 50 -5.01 -5.49 11.89
CA GLU A 50 -6.38 -6.02 12.00
C GLU A 50 -6.85 -6.06 13.46
N GLU A 51 -5.97 -6.43 14.38
CA GLU A 51 -6.28 -6.47 15.81
C GLU A 51 -6.54 -5.04 16.36
N LEU A 52 -5.75 -4.05 15.97
CA LEU A 52 -5.96 -2.65 16.35
C LEU A 52 -7.31 -2.12 15.85
N ILE A 53 -7.64 -2.38 14.59
CA ILE A 53 -8.91 -1.96 14.00
C ILE A 53 -10.10 -2.62 14.72
N ARG A 54 -10.02 -3.91 15.00
CA ARG A 54 -11.04 -4.64 15.80
C ARG A 54 -11.21 -4.09 17.21
N ASN A 55 -10.16 -3.50 17.77
CA ASN A 55 -10.19 -2.83 19.07
C ASN A 55 -10.57 -1.34 18.99
N GLY A 56 -11.03 -0.86 17.86
CA GLY A 56 -11.61 0.47 17.69
C GLY A 56 -10.64 1.58 17.33
N ILE A 57 -9.43 1.24 16.86
CA ILE A 57 -8.55 2.24 16.25
C ILE A 57 -9.14 2.62 14.89
N MET A 58 -9.27 3.93 14.64
CA MET A 58 -9.86 4.45 13.41
C MET A 58 -8.93 4.24 12.22
N GLU A 59 -9.51 3.98 11.05
CA GLU A 59 -8.78 3.67 9.80
C GLU A 59 -7.89 4.82 9.32
N ASP A 60 -8.29 6.06 9.53
CA ASP A 60 -7.49 7.25 9.20
C ASP A 60 -6.15 7.29 9.95
N LYS A 61 -6.12 6.76 11.18
CA LYS A 61 -4.87 6.60 11.93
C LYS A 61 -4.01 5.47 11.41
N MET A 62 -4.63 4.41 10.86
CA MET A 62 -3.93 3.30 10.24
C MET A 62 -3.22 3.71 8.94
N GLU A 63 -3.77 4.65 8.18
CA GLU A 63 -3.11 5.16 6.97
C GLU A 63 -1.73 5.74 7.27
N ARG A 64 -1.58 6.50 8.37
CA ARG A 64 -0.28 7.02 8.83
C ARG A 64 0.68 5.91 9.24
N LEU A 65 0.17 4.84 9.83
CA LEU A 65 1.00 3.69 10.17
C LEU A 65 1.47 2.95 8.92
N CYS A 66 0.63 2.84 7.88
CA CYS A 66 1.03 2.28 6.59
C CYS A 66 2.19 3.04 5.93
N GLU A 67 2.30 4.37 6.14
CA GLU A 67 3.45 5.16 5.68
C GLU A 67 4.75 4.73 6.37
N ILE A 68 4.68 4.41 7.66
CA ILE A 68 5.85 4.00 8.45
C ILE A 68 6.28 2.59 8.09
N HIS A 69 5.35 1.64 8.03
CA HIS A 69 5.74 0.27 7.74
C HIS A 69 6.13 0.06 6.27
N SER A 70 5.56 0.85 5.32
CA SER A 70 6.10 0.89 3.95
C SER A 70 7.57 1.25 3.93
N ALA A 71 7.97 2.14 4.82
CA ALA A 71 9.34 2.56 4.97
C ALA A 71 10.26 1.48 5.57
N LEU A 72 9.74 0.57 6.38
CA LEU A 72 10.50 -0.58 6.90
C LEU A 72 11.10 -1.42 5.79
N PHE A 73 10.38 -1.51 4.70
CA PHE A 73 10.69 -2.43 3.63
C PHE A 73 11.37 -1.75 2.43
N HIS A 74 11.31 -0.40 2.38
CA HIS A 74 11.99 0.38 1.35
C HIS A 74 13.52 0.41 1.51
N ASP A 75 14.01 0.32 2.75
CA ASP A 75 15.47 0.37 3.02
C ASP A 75 16.11 -1.03 2.98
N ASP A 76 15.33 -2.10 2.98
CA ASP A 76 15.85 -3.46 2.89
C ASP A 76 15.85 -3.93 1.43
N LEU A 77 16.78 -3.37 0.64
CA LEU A 77 16.99 -3.70 -0.78
C LEU A 77 17.21 -5.20 -1.04
N ASN A 78 17.38 -6.00 0.02
CA ASN A 78 17.52 -7.45 -0.06
C ASN A 78 16.18 -8.20 0.09
N ASN A 79 15.10 -7.51 0.45
CA ASN A 79 13.76 -8.09 0.60
C ASN A 79 12.82 -7.72 -0.56
N TYR A 80 13.35 -7.31 -1.71
CA TYR A 80 12.56 -7.43 -2.93
C TYR A 80 12.18 -8.88 -3.05
N ILE A 81 10.90 -9.18 -2.87
CA ILE A 81 10.36 -10.47 -3.26
C ILE A 81 10.67 -10.57 -4.74
N ASN A 82 11.66 -11.40 -5.04
CA ASN A 82 12.03 -11.66 -6.42
C ASN A 82 10.81 -12.35 -7.05
N VAL A 83 10.11 -11.62 -7.89
CA VAL A 83 8.90 -12.11 -8.58
C VAL A 83 9.21 -13.45 -9.27
N ASP A 84 10.49 -13.69 -9.64
CA ASP A 84 10.98 -14.92 -10.24
C ASP A 84 11.06 -16.13 -9.26
N GLU A 85 10.94 -15.90 -7.94
CA GLU A 85 10.99 -16.98 -6.92
C GLU A 85 9.62 -17.57 -6.58
N PHE A 86 8.52 -16.95 -7.01
CA PHE A 86 7.20 -17.56 -6.85
C PHE A 86 6.95 -18.59 -7.96
N GLU A 87 6.66 -19.84 -7.59
CA GLU A 87 6.02 -20.79 -8.49
C GLU A 87 4.58 -20.30 -8.77
N TYR A 88 4.46 -19.37 -9.73
CA TYR A 88 3.15 -18.86 -10.14
C TYR A 88 2.32 -19.96 -10.77
N ILE A 89 1.09 -20.11 -10.31
CA ILE A 89 0.07 -20.85 -11.04
C ILE A 89 -0.26 -20.02 -12.29
N LYS A 90 0.07 -20.51 -13.44
CA LYS A 90 -0.17 -19.82 -14.72
C LYS A 90 -1.60 -19.31 -14.81
N ASN A 91 -1.76 -18.00 -15.04
CA ASN A 91 -3.00 -17.24 -15.04
C ASN A 91 -3.61 -17.00 -13.63
N ASP A 92 -2.80 -17.04 -12.57
CA ASP A 92 -3.27 -16.59 -11.27
C ASP A 92 -3.63 -15.07 -11.35
N PRO A 93 -4.77 -14.64 -10.80
CA PRO A 93 -5.12 -13.23 -10.78
C PRO A 93 -4.06 -12.34 -10.13
N ILE A 94 -3.33 -12.83 -9.13
CA ILE A 94 -2.25 -12.09 -8.46
C ILE A 94 -1.07 -11.88 -9.41
N GLU A 95 -0.67 -12.92 -10.16
CA GLU A 95 0.38 -12.80 -11.18
C GLU A 95 0.04 -11.71 -12.20
N ILE A 96 -1.21 -11.70 -12.70
CA ILE A 96 -1.67 -10.69 -13.64
C ILE A 96 -1.59 -9.29 -13.03
N MET A 97 -2.01 -9.12 -11.77
CA MET A 97 -1.95 -7.84 -11.07
C MET A 97 -0.50 -7.35 -10.90
N MET A 98 0.44 -8.26 -10.60
CA MET A 98 1.86 -7.90 -10.47
C MET A 98 2.48 -7.51 -11.82
N ILE A 99 2.11 -8.18 -12.92
CA ILE A 99 2.54 -7.79 -14.28
C ILE A 99 1.99 -6.40 -14.63
N GLU A 100 0.72 -6.12 -14.34
CA GLU A 100 0.12 -4.80 -14.53
C GLU A 100 0.84 -3.73 -13.69
N ASN A 101 1.22 -4.03 -12.46
CA ASN A 101 1.98 -3.14 -11.59
C ASN A 101 3.34 -2.77 -12.20
N ASN A 102 4.08 -3.74 -12.69
CA ASN A 102 5.38 -3.51 -13.32
C ASN A 102 5.24 -2.59 -14.56
N GLU A 103 4.26 -2.85 -15.41
CA GLU A 103 4.01 -2.02 -16.60
C GLU A 103 3.61 -0.58 -16.23
N ILE A 104 2.75 -0.43 -15.22
CA ILE A 104 2.34 0.88 -14.71
C ILE A 104 3.55 1.62 -14.13
N GLU A 105 4.38 0.96 -13.33
CA GLU A 105 5.55 1.55 -12.70
C GLU A 105 6.59 2.02 -13.73
N GLU A 106 6.92 1.20 -14.74
CA GLU A 106 7.83 1.57 -15.83
C GLU A 106 7.36 2.83 -16.58
N ARG A 107 6.06 2.93 -16.85
CA ARG A 107 5.48 4.10 -17.52
C ARG A 107 5.50 5.34 -16.63
N ILE A 108 5.29 5.19 -15.32
CA ILE A 108 5.40 6.30 -14.37
C ILE A 108 6.83 6.79 -14.31
N ASP A 109 7.81 5.90 -14.21
CA ASP A 109 9.23 6.26 -14.16
C ASP A 109 9.64 7.01 -15.42
N TYR A 110 9.23 6.53 -16.58
CA TYR A 110 9.46 7.26 -17.83
C TYR A 110 8.93 8.70 -17.78
N TYR A 111 7.71 8.92 -17.26
CA TYR A 111 7.13 10.27 -17.18
C TYR A 111 7.85 11.15 -16.17
N LEU A 112 8.21 10.61 -15.02
CA LEU A 112 8.90 11.34 -13.96
C LEU A 112 10.33 11.74 -14.38
N ASP A 113 11.03 10.84 -15.07
CA ASP A 113 12.42 11.04 -15.50
C ASP A 113 12.52 12.01 -16.69
N THR A 114 11.63 11.85 -17.67
CA THR A 114 11.69 12.65 -18.88
C THR A 114 10.92 13.97 -18.80
N GLY A 115 9.91 14.03 -17.93
CA GLY A 115 8.93 15.10 -17.89
C GLY A 115 8.05 15.19 -19.15
N LEU A 116 7.94 14.10 -19.91
CA LEU A 116 7.13 13.98 -21.11
C LEU A 116 5.83 13.23 -20.79
N PHE A 117 4.77 13.94 -20.49
CA PHE A 117 3.49 13.36 -20.06
C PHE A 117 2.54 12.97 -21.19
N THR A 118 3.04 12.83 -22.41
CA THR A 118 2.24 12.33 -23.55
C THR A 118 1.79 10.89 -23.25
N GLY A 119 0.48 10.66 -23.20
CA GLY A 119 -0.08 9.34 -22.83
C GLY A 119 -0.34 9.14 -21.33
N ALA A 120 -0.04 10.12 -20.47
CA ALA A 120 -0.32 10.01 -19.03
C ALA A 120 -1.82 9.76 -18.75
N LYS A 121 -2.71 10.31 -19.57
CA LYS A 121 -4.15 10.05 -19.46
C LYS A 121 -4.50 8.57 -19.64
N ASP A 122 -3.87 7.89 -20.60
CA ASP A 122 -4.11 6.48 -20.86
C ASP A 122 -3.57 5.63 -19.71
N LEU A 123 -2.36 5.94 -19.23
CA LEU A 123 -1.81 5.32 -18.02
C LEU A 123 -2.77 5.45 -16.83
N LEU A 124 -3.27 6.66 -16.54
CA LEU A 124 -4.16 6.88 -15.41
C LEU A 124 -5.53 6.19 -15.58
N ASN A 125 -5.99 5.97 -16.83
CA ASN A 125 -7.15 5.12 -17.07
C ASN A 125 -6.85 3.65 -16.79
N ASP A 126 -5.68 3.15 -17.15
CA ASP A 126 -5.24 1.78 -16.83
C ASP A 126 -5.16 1.58 -15.32
N VAL A 127 -4.59 2.54 -14.58
CA VAL A 127 -4.58 2.53 -13.10
C VAL A 127 -5.98 2.44 -12.51
N LYS A 128 -6.96 3.21 -13.03
CA LYS A 128 -8.34 3.12 -12.55
C LYS A 128 -8.95 1.74 -12.77
N VAL A 129 -8.65 1.11 -13.90
CA VAL A 129 -9.08 -0.26 -14.19
C VAL A 129 -8.43 -1.25 -13.24
N HIS A 130 -7.10 -1.13 -13.03
CA HIS A 130 -6.34 -1.94 -12.09
C HIS A 130 -6.93 -1.87 -10.67
N TYR A 131 -7.17 -0.67 -10.14
CA TYR A 131 -7.77 -0.47 -8.82
C TYR A 131 -9.21 -1.00 -8.73
N THR A 132 -9.96 -0.97 -9.82
CA THR A 132 -11.31 -1.56 -9.86
C THR A 132 -11.23 -3.08 -9.77
N LYS A 133 -10.35 -3.73 -10.55
CA LYS A 133 -10.11 -5.18 -10.47
C LYS A 133 -9.70 -5.60 -9.05
N LYS A 134 -8.79 -4.84 -8.43
CA LYS A 134 -8.33 -5.09 -7.07
C LYS A 134 -9.49 -5.01 -6.08
N GLY A 135 -10.33 -3.98 -6.20
CA GLY A 135 -11.53 -3.82 -5.39
C GLY A 135 -12.54 -4.95 -5.51
N ASP A 136 -12.71 -5.49 -6.72
CA ASP A 136 -13.69 -6.53 -7.01
C ASP A 136 -13.18 -7.95 -6.69
N LEU A 137 -11.88 -8.20 -6.79
CA LEU A 137 -11.30 -9.54 -6.70
C LEU A 137 -10.48 -9.74 -5.42
N ILE A 138 -9.56 -8.81 -5.11
CA ILE A 138 -8.54 -9.02 -4.09
C ILE A 138 -9.06 -8.68 -2.68
N TYR A 139 -9.65 -7.51 -2.49
CA TYR A 139 -10.13 -7.11 -1.17
C TYR A 139 -11.22 -8.01 -0.60
N PRO A 140 -12.22 -8.48 -1.38
CA PRO A 140 -13.16 -9.49 -0.89
C PRO A 140 -12.48 -10.80 -0.47
N LEU A 141 -11.43 -11.23 -1.19
CA LEU A 141 -10.66 -12.43 -0.88
C LEU A 141 -9.92 -12.28 0.44
N LEU A 142 -9.22 -11.16 0.64
CA LEU A 142 -8.53 -10.84 1.90
C LEU A 142 -9.47 -10.88 3.10
N LYS A 143 -10.65 -10.30 2.95
CA LYS A 143 -11.67 -10.33 4.00
C LYS A 143 -12.20 -11.73 4.27
N THR A 144 -12.61 -12.47 3.24
CA THR A 144 -13.36 -13.73 3.40
C THR A 144 -12.46 -14.92 3.68
N LYS A 145 -11.29 -15.01 3.04
CA LYS A 145 -10.38 -16.14 3.16
C LYS A 145 -9.35 -15.94 4.26
N TYR A 146 -8.81 -14.72 4.40
CA TYR A 146 -7.68 -14.44 5.30
C TYR A 146 -8.08 -13.65 6.55
N GLY A 147 -9.26 -13.05 6.59
CA GLY A 147 -9.75 -12.29 7.74
C GLY A 147 -9.15 -10.89 7.89
N PHE A 148 -8.45 -10.39 6.88
CA PHE A 148 -7.84 -9.04 6.84
C PHE A 148 -8.83 -8.01 6.29
N GLU A 149 -9.87 -7.68 7.05
CA GLU A 149 -10.86 -6.70 6.63
C GLU A 149 -10.38 -5.26 6.78
N GLY A 150 -9.69 -4.96 7.87
CA GLY A 150 -9.24 -3.62 8.21
C GLY A 150 -8.17 -3.10 7.23
N PRO A 151 -7.03 -3.77 7.08
CA PRO A 151 -5.99 -3.39 6.14
C PRO A 151 -6.50 -3.31 4.70
N ALA A 152 -7.32 -4.27 4.25
CA ALA A 152 -7.93 -4.24 2.93
C ALA A 152 -8.80 -2.99 2.71
N ARG A 153 -9.55 -2.56 3.72
CA ARG A 153 -10.39 -1.37 3.66
C ARG A 153 -9.57 -0.09 3.60
N VAL A 154 -8.47 0.00 4.35
CA VAL A 154 -7.55 1.15 4.29
C VAL A 154 -6.98 1.30 2.87
N MET A 155 -6.49 0.22 2.28
CA MET A 155 -5.96 0.24 0.92
C MET A 155 -7.04 0.57 -0.12
N TRP A 156 -8.23 0.02 0.03
CA TRP A 156 -9.38 0.32 -0.85
C TRP A 156 -9.79 1.80 -0.79
N ASN A 157 -9.79 2.40 0.40
CA ASN A 157 -10.07 3.82 0.56
C ASN A 157 -9.02 4.67 -0.17
N LYS A 158 -7.74 4.30 -0.07
CA LYS A 158 -6.65 5.00 -0.77
C LYS A 158 -6.77 4.88 -2.29
N ASP A 159 -7.10 3.70 -2.81
CA ASP A 159 -7.38 3.51 -4.25
C ASP A 159 -8.52 4.42 -4.72
N ASN A 160 -9.58 4.54 -3.93
CA ASN A 160 -10.72 5.40 -4.29
C ASN A 160 -10.35 6.87 -4.25
N GLU A 161 -9.56 7.31 -3.26
CA GLU A 161 -9.04 8.67 -3.18
C GLU A 161 -8.21 9.02 -4.43
N ILE A 162 -7.28 8.15 -4.81
CA ILE A 162 -6.45 8.34 -6.02
C ILE A 162 -7.34 8.39 -7.27
N LYS A 163 -8.32 7.48 -7.42
CA LYS A 163 -9.28 7.51 -8.55
C LYS A 163 -10.07 8.81 -8.63
N GLU A 164 -10.52 9.33 -7.48
CA GLU A 164 -11.24 10.61 -7.43
C GLU A 164 -10.33 11.77 -7.84
N ARG A 165 -9.08 11.79 -7.41
CA ARG A 165 -8.12 12.83 -7.79
C ARG A 165 -7.78 12.76 -9.27
N ILE A 166 -7.58 11.57 -9.83
CA ILE A 166 -7.42 11.37 -11.28
C ILE A 166 -8.62 11.96 -12.04
N ASN A 167 -9.84 11.73 -11.58
CA ASN A 167 -11.05 12.23 -12.24
C ASN A 167 -11.18 13.78 -12.16
N LYS A 168 -10.51 14.42 -11.21
CA LYS A 168 -10.49 15.88 -11.04
C LYS A 168 -9.39 16.57 -11.85
N LEU A 169 -8.41 15.83 -12.39
CA LEU A 169 -7.36 16.38 -13.24
C LEU A 169 -7.96 16.99 -14.50
N LYS A 170 -7.58 18.22 -14.80
CA LYS A 170 -8.06 18.97 -15.99
C LYS A 170 -7.10 18.85 -17.17
N ASP A 171 -5.82 18.75 -16.88
CA ASP A 171 -4.76 18.62 -17.86
C ASP A 171 -3.82 17.48 -17.47
N TYR A 172 -3.33 16.75 -18.46
CA TYR A 172 -2.44 15.61 -18.30
C TYR A 172 -1.10 15.84 -19.02
N SER A 173 -0.90 17.03 -19.55
CA SER A 173 0.18 17.29 -20.51
C SER A 173 1.26 18.23 -20.00
N THR A 174 1.05 18.92 -18.89
CA THR A 174 1.99 19.94 -18.42
C THR A 174 2.88 19.43 -17.29
N LYS A 175 4.18 19.73 -17.45
CA LYS A 175 5.23 19.49 -16.45
C LYS A 175 5.01 20.30 -15.15
N GLU A 176 4.08 21.24 -15.17
CA GLU A 176 3.76 22.16 -14.08
C GLU A 176 2.55 21.69 -13.26
N ASP A 177 1.94 20.55 -13.60
CA ASP A 177 0.86 20.00 -12.79
C ASP A 177 1.44 19.22 -11.62
N ASP A 178 1.71 19.94 -10.53
CA ASP A 178 2.16 19.34 -9.26
C ASP A 178 1.24 18.22 -8.79
N GLU A 179 -0.04 18.29 -9.12
CA GLU A 179 -1.02 17.29 -8.71
C GLU A 179 -0.85 15.99 -9.50
N LEU A 180 -0.60 16.07 -10.81
CA LEU A 180 -0.28 14.89 -11.61
C LEU A 180 0.96 14.17 -11.07
N ILE A 181 2.03 14.92 -10.79
CA ILE A 181 3.27 14.33 -10.24
C ILE A 181 3.02 13.69 -8.88
N ARG A 182 2.23 14.30 -8.00
CA ARG A 182 1.87 13.72 -6.70
C ARG A 182 1.09 12.42 -6.88
N ILE A 183 0.09 12.40 -7.76
CA ILE A 183 -0.69 11.20 -8.06
C ILE A 183 0.21 10.08 -8.57
N LEU A 184 1.12 10.36 -9.52
CA LEU A 184 2.04 9.36 -10.05
C LEU A 184 2.94 8.75 -8.96
N LYS A 185 3.46 9.59 -8.05
CA LYS A 185 4.26 9.11 -6.90
C LYS A 185 3.44 8.27 -5.94
N GLU A 186 2.22 8.68 -5.63
CA GLU A 186 1.33 7.91 -4.76
C GLU A 186 0.94 6.55 -5.37
N ILE A 187 0.75 6.49 -6.70
CA ILE A 187 0.54 5.22 -7.40
C ILE A 187 1.76 4.29 -7.22
N LYS A 188 2.98 4.80 -7.34
CA LYS A 188 4.19 4.01 -7.08
C LYS A 188 4.24 3.47 -5.65
N GLU A 189 3.90 4.30 -4.67
CA GLU A 189 3.79 3.85 -3.27
C GLU A 189 2.73 2.74 -3.10
N MET A 190 1.61 2.84 -3.81
CA MET A 190 0.58 1.80 -3.78
C MET A 190 1.09 0.50 -4.44
N ILE A 191 1.75 0.59 -5.60
CA ILE A 191 2.37 -0.58 -6.27
C ILE A 191 3.36 -1.27 -5.33
N TYR A 192 4.20 -0.49 -4.64
CA TYR A 192 5.13 -1.05 -3.66
C TYR A 192 4.40 -1.84 -2.57
N ARG A 193 3.34 -1.26 -1.97
CA ARG A 193 2.53 -1.93 -0.94
C ARG A 193 1.84 -3.18 -1.47
N GLU A 194 1.36 -3.14 -2.70
CA GLU A 194 0.73 -4.27 -3.36
C GLU A 194 1.70 -5.42 -3.57
N ASN A 195 2.84 -5.15 -4.18
CA ASN A 195 3.81 -6.17 -4.52
C ASN A 195 4.49 -6.79 -3.28
N ASN A 196 4.71 -6.00 -2.23
CA ASN A 196 5.48 -6.43 -1.06
C ASN A 196 4.64 -6.78 0.16
N ILE A 197 3.39 -6.28 0.24
CA ILE A 197 2.54 -6.50 1.42
C ILE A 197 1.27 -7.27 1.02
N LEU A 198 0.50 -6.74 0.06
CA LEU A 198 -0.83 -7.26 -0.23
C LEU A 198 -0.77 -8.61 -0.93
N PHE A 199 -0.10 -8.66 -2.08
CA PHE A 199 -0.09 -9.84 -2.95
C PHE A 199 0.59 -11.05 -2.33
N PRO A 200 1.73 -10.94 -1.61
CA PRO A 200 2.32 -12.08 -0.93
C PRO A 200 1.41 -12.74 0.13
N ASN A 201 0.46 -11.98 0.67
CA ASN A 201 -0.53 -12.51 1.62
C ASN A 201 -1.77 -13.10 0.92
N CYS A 202 -1.85 -13.06 -0.40
CA CYS A 202 -2.90 -13.66 -1.21
C CYS A 202 -2.49 -14.99 -1.86
N LEU A 203 -1.21 -15.34 -1.80
CA LEU A 203 -0.64 -16.59 -2.34
C LEU A 203 -0.59 -17.66 -1.24
#